data_beac3b5ac08cffc8f24dfd03293a1c9a
#
_entry.id   beac3b5ac08cffc8f24dfd03293a1c9a
#
_cell.length_a   1.000
_cell.length_b   1.000
_cell.length_c   1.000
_cell.angle_alpha   90.00
_cell.angle_beta   90.00
_cell.angle_gamma   90.00
#
_symmetry.space_group_name_H-M   'P 1'
#
loop_
_entity.id
_entity.type
_entity.pdbx_description
1 polymer ?
#
loop_
_entity_poly.entity_id
_entity_poly.type
_entity_poly.pdbx_seq_one_letter_code
_entity_poly.pdbx_strand_id
1 'polypeptide(L)'
;MQWVVGRLFWGNKRLEDNQRLSLNDRFRKTMMYLPPQFNSRDRAIAIELMRAHPFASLISTDDEGLPVLTHLPLALDERAPDSDNNHNAGELVLLGHCAKANPHWRYLQARPKAVVSFLGPHAYMSPCVYPDFARVPTWNYLAVQCTVEARLIETPTEKDVLLKRLIAQHEPAYAQQWRDLGDVYQSKMLAGIVGFELRVTALQCALKLNQHRPEAHPAMRALYDAGTPDQRALAMWMTRLGMATAAPLAQED
;
A
#
# COMPACT_ATOMS: atom_id res chain seq x y z
N MET A 1 34.06 39.13 19.64
CA MET A 1 32.68 38.80 19.24
C MET A 1 32.34 37.44 19.82
N GLN A 2 31.65 37.44 20.98
CA GLN A 2 31.30 36.22 21.72
C GLN A 2 29.91 35.76 21.27
N TRP A 3 29.80 34.48 20.88
CA TRP A 3 28.52 33.83 20.60
C TRP A 3 27.94 33.30 21.92
N VAL A 4 26.77 33.81 22.29
CA VAL A 4 26.01 33.33 23.46
C VAL A 4 25.18 32.11 23.01
N VAL A 5 25.53 30.95 23.57
CA VAL A 5 24.75 29.70 23.40
C VAL A 5 23.69 29.69 24.47
N GLY A 6 22.43 29.88 24.07
CA GLY A 6 21.27 29.72 24.95
C GLY A 6 21.00 28.25 25.24
N ARG A 7 21.12 27.84 26.49
CA ARG A 7 20.69 26.53 26.99
C ARG A 7 19.17 26.51 27.11
N LEU A 8 18.53 25.70 26.30
CA LEU A 8 17.13 25.29 26.48
C LEU A 8 17.09 24.20 27.55
N PHE A 9 16.52 24.50 28.69
CA PHE A 9 16.18 23.53 29.74
C PHE A 9 14.99 22.67 29.28
N TRP A 10 15.23 21.38 29.04
CA TRP A 10 14.16 20.39 28.96
C TRP A 10 14.03 19.75 30.33
N GLY A 11 12.89 20.03 30.98
CA GLY A 11 12.51 19.44 32.25
C GLY A 11 12.31 17.92 32.12
N ASN A 12 13.10 17.15 32.87
CA ASN A 12 12.87 15.73 33.11
C ASN A 12 11.57 15.52 33.89
N LYS A 13 10.48 15.17 33.20
CA LYS A 13 9.36 14.44 33.81
C LYS A 13 9.60 12.97 33.53
N ARG A 14 9.98 12.20 34.55
CA ARG A 14 9.92 10.75 34.58
C ARG A 14 8.47 10.33 34.41
N LEU A 15 8.16 9.70 33.28
CA LEU A 15 6.93 8.95 33.10
C LEU A 15 7.22 7.51 33.54
N GLU A 16 6.95 7.23 34.80
CA GLU A 16 6.69 5.87 35.30
C GLU A 16 5.24 5.55 34.96
N ASP A 17 5.01 4.98 33.77
CA ASP A 17 3.81 4.22 33.48
C ASP A 17 4.21 2.94 32.79
N ASN A 18 4.49 1.92 33.60
CA ASN A 18 4.64 0.54 33.23
C ASN A 18 3.29 -0.07 32.88
N GLN A 19 2.66 0.37 31.81
CA GLN A 19 1.58 -0.39 31.20
C GLN A 19 2.21 -1.49 30.33
N ARG A 20 2.08 -2.72 30.78
CA ARG A 20 2.33 -3.93 29.98
C ARG A 20 1.41 -3.87 28.76
N LEU A 21 1.95 -3.37 27.65
CA LEU A 21 1.28 -3.46 26.35
C LEU A 21 1.00 -4.93 26.07
N SER A 22 -0.24 -5.27 25.73
CA SER A 22 -0.61 -6.63 25.33
C SER A 22 0.21 -7.06 24.11
N LEU A 23 0.35 -8.37 23.89
CA LEU A 23 1.02 -8.90 22.69
C LEU A 23 0.43 -8.32 21.40
N ASN A 24 -0.88 -8.03 21.36
CA ASN A 24 -1.55 -7.38 20.26
C ASN A 24 -1.09 -5.92 20.04
N ASP A 25 -0.71 -5.18 21.09
CA ASP A 25 -0.18 -3.82 20.97
C ASP A 25 1.28 -3.81 20.47
N ARG A 26 2.06 -4.87 20.72
CA ARG A 26 3.42 -5.01 20.16
C ARG A 26 3.40 -5.19 18.64
N PHE A 27 2.38 -5.85 18.07
CA PHE A 27 2.22 -6.01 16.62
C PHE A 27 1.72 -4.73 15.93
N ARG A 28 1.06 -3.81 16.63
CA ARG A 28 0.67 -2.50 16.10
C ARG A 28 1.85 -1.56 15.82
N LYS A 29 3.04 -1.83 16.34
CA LYS A 29 4.23 -0.96 16.21
C LYS A 29 5.05 -1.15 14.93
N THR A 30 4.77 -2.15 14.12
CA THR A 30 5.55 -2.48 12.90
C THR A 30 4.92 -2.01 11.60
N MET A 31 3.84 -1.26 11.65
CA MET A 31 3.13 -0.78 10.49
C MET A 31 3.56 0.65 10.11
N MET A 32 3.11 1.12 8.96
CA MET A 32 3.37 2.46 8.44
C MET A 32 3.03 3.55 9.48
N TYR A 33 3.87 4.60 9.57
CA TYR A 33 3.50 5.80 10.32
C TYR A 33 2.28 6.45 9.65
N LEU A 34 1.16 6.41 10.33
CA LEU A 34 -0.12 6.83 9.77
C LEU A 34 -0.91 7.68 10.79
N PRO A 35 -0.79 9.01 10.71
CA PRO A 35 -1.59 9.93 11.51
C PRO A 35 -3.09 9.70 11.32
N PRO A 36 -3.91 9.84 12.37
CA PRO A 36 -5.34 9.53 12.32
C PRO A 36 -6.10 10.22 11.19
N GLN A 37 -5.76 11.48 10.88
CA GLN A 37 -6.40 12.27 9.83
C GLN A 37 -6.15 11.74 8.40
N PHE A 38 -5.14 10.88 8.20
CA PHE A 38 -4.81 10.27 6.90
C PHE A 38 -5.17 8.79 6.84
N ASN A 39 -5.63 8.22 7.95
CA ASN A 39 -5.94 6.80 8.05
C ASN A 39 -7.37 6.52 7.56
N SER A 40 -7.48 5.92 6.39
CA SER A 40 -8.75 5.37 5.93
C SER A 40 -9.01 4.02 6.59
N ARG A 41 -10.17 3.88 7.22
CA ARG A 41 -10.66 2.61 7.76
C ARG A 41 -11.58 1.88 6.77
N ASP A 42 -11.84 2.48 5.62
CA ASP A 42 -12.65 1.90 4.58
C ASP A 42 -11.85 0.84 3.81
N ARG A 43 -12.22 -0.43 4.05
CA ARG A 43 -11.60 -1.58 3.39
C ARG A 43 -11.82 -1.56 1.88
N ALA A 44 -12.96 -1.06 1.40
CA ALA A 44 -13.26 -1.01 -0.02
C ALA A 44 -12.31 -0.07 -0.77
N ILE A 45 -11.96 1.08 -0.18
CA ILE A 45 -10.96 2.00 -0.72
C ILE A 45 -9.58 1.32 -0.81
N ALA A 46 -9.17 0.59 0.22
CA ALA A 46 -7.89 -0.11 0.20
C ALA A 46 -7.85 -1.19 -0.89
N ILE A 47 -8.93 -1.97 -1.05
CA ILE A 47 -9.08 -2.99 -2.11
C ILE A 47 -9.00 -2.34 -3.49
N GLU A 48 -9.71 -1.24 -3.69
CA GLU A 48 -9.70 -0.50 -4.95
C GLU A 48 -8.28 -0.01 -5.29
N LEU A 49 -7.57 0.59 -4.34
CA LEU A 49 -6.19 1.06 -4.54
C LEU A 49 -5.24 -0.09 -4.90
N MET A 50 -5.34 -1.23 -4.22
CA MET A 50 -4.52 -2.41 -4.53
C MET A 50 -4.80 -2.94 -5.95
N ARG A 51 -6.08 -2.93 -6.39
CA ARG A 51 -6.47 -3.36 -7.75
C ARG A 51 -6.04 -2.37 -8.83
N ALA A 52 -6.13 -1.08 -8.55
CA ALA A 52 -5.73 -0.03 -9.49
C ALA A 52 -4.21 0.08 -9.63
N HIS A 53 -3.45 -0.30 -8.59
CA HIS A 53 -1.99 -0.21 -8.55
C HIS A 53 -1.35 -1.55 -8.16
N PRO A 54 -1.52 -2.61 -9.00
CA PRO A 54 -1.15 -3.98 -8.64
C PRO A 54 0.37 -4.21 -8.60
N PHE A 55 1.20 -3.32 -9.16
CA PHE A 55 2.66 -3.44 -9.15
C PHE A 55 3.20 -2.98 -7.80
N ALA A 56 3.38 -3.93 -6.89
CA ALA A 56 3.68 -3.70 -5.49
C ALA A 56 5.13 -4.01 -5.12
N SER A 57 5.53 -3.57 -3.94
CA SER A 57 6.80 -3.90 -3.31
C SER A 57 6.57 -4.96 -2.24
N LEU A 58 7.10 -6.16 -2.46
CA LEU A 58 7.18 -7.21 -1.44
C LEU A 58 8.49 -7.06 -0.68
N ILE A 59 8.40 -6.98 0.65
CA ILE A 59 9.53 -6.71 1.54
C ILE A 59 9.57 -7.80 2.62
N SER A 60 10.70 -8.48 2.71
CA SER A 60 11.00 -9.44 3.78
C SER A 60 12.41 -9.22 4.33
N THR A 61 12.95 -10.15 5.06
CA THR A 61 14.34 -10.09 5.56
C THR A 61 15.14 -11.30 5.07
N ASP A 62 16.39 -11.07 4.71
CA ASP A 62 17.35 -12.13 4.39
C ASP A 62 17.86 -12.85 5.64
N ASP A 63 18.88 -13.69 5.47
CA ASP A 63 19.44 -14.48 6.57
C ASP A 63 20.30 -13.65 7.53
N GLU A 64 20.73 -12.45 7.11
CA GLU A 64 21.48 -11.48 7.91
C GLU A 64 20.54 -10.48 8.61
N GLY A 65 19.22 -10.56 8.36
CA GLY A 65 18.21 -9.64 8.91
C GLY A 65 18.09 -8.33 8.14
N LEU A 66 18.71 -8.22 6.96
CA LEU A 66 18.57 -7.05 6.10
C LEU A 66 17.28 -7.11 5.29
N PRO A 67 16.62 -5.97 5.05
CA PRO A 67 15.44 -5.92 4.20
C PRO A 67 15.77 -6.30 2.75
N VAL A 68 15.02 -7.24 2.19
CA VAL A 68 15.03 -7.61 0.78
C VAL A 68 13.74 -7.15 0.14
N LEU A 69 13.84 -6.51 -1.03
CA LEU A 69 12.72 -5.95 -1.75
C LEU A 69 12.64 -6.53 -3.16
N THR A 70 11.44 -6.95 -3.56
CA THR A 70 11.12 -7.34 -4.93
C THR A 70 9.87 -6.60 -5.39
N HIS A 71 9.95 -5.92 -6.54
CA HIS A 71 8.78 -5.35 -7.20
C HIS A 71 8.14 -6.40 -8.11
N LEU A 72 6.83 -6.60 -7.96
CA LEU A 72 6.08 -7.57 -8.75
C LEU A 72 4.59 -7.25 -8.79
N PRO A 73 3.87 -7.65 -9.85
CA PRO A 73 2.42 -7.54 -9.86
C PRO A 73 1.79 -8.57 -8.91
N LEU A 74 0.78 -8.12 -8.16
CA LEU A 74 0.01 -8.96 -7.26
C LEU A 74 -1.47 -8.89 -7.61
N ALA A 75 -2.10 -10.06 -7.81
CA ALA A 75 -3.54 -10.16 -7.94
C ALA A 75 -4.17 -10.25 -6.55
N LEU A 76 -5.23 -9.49 -6.31
CA LEU A 76 -5.99 -9.53 -5.06
C LEU A 76 -7.18 -10.49 -5.21
N ASP A 77 -7.23 -11.51 -4.34
CA ASP A 77 -8.30 -12.46 -4.19
C ASP A 77 -9.07 -12.18 -2.88
N GLU A 78 -10.39 -12.03 -2.98
CA GLU A 78 -11.27 -11.90 -1.82
C GLU A 78 -11.97 -13.25 -1.62
N ARG A 79 -11.58 -13.96 -0.57
CA ARG A 79 -12.15 -15.26 -0.24
C ARG A 79 -13.27 -15.09 0.77
N ALA A 80 -14.32 -15.93 0.61
CA ALA A 80 -15.39 -15.99 1.61
C ALA A 80 -14.80 -16.30 3.01
N PRO A 81 -15.42 -15.82 4.09
CA PRO A 81 -15.02 -16.22 5.43
C PRO A 81 -15.10 -17.74 5.55
N ASP A 82 -14.06 -18.34 6.11
CA ASP A 82 -14.10 -19.76 6.47
C ASP A 82 -15.14 -19.94 7.59
N SER A 83 -16.05 -20.91 7.44
CA SER A 83 -17.15 -21.14 8.39
C SER A 83 -16.67 -21.36 9.83
N ASP A 84 -15.41 -21.76 10.00
CA ASP A 84 -14.80 -22.05 11.30
C ASP A 84 -14.08 -20.84 11.93
N ASN A 85 -13.88 -19.76 11.17
CA ASN A 85 -13.27 -18.53 11.67
C ASN A 85 -14.34 -17.45 11.88
N ASN A 86 -14.54 -17.07 13.12
CA ASN A 86 -15.52 -16.07 13.60
C ASN A 86 -15.22 -14.63 13.13
N HIS A 87 -14.59 -14.44 11.97
CA HIS A 87 -14.33 -13.16 11.34
C HIS A 87 -15.34 -12.89 10.22
N ASN A 88 -16.30 -12.01 10.48
CA ASN A 88 -17.35 -11.60 9.53
C ASN A 88 -16.84 -10.93 8.23
N ALA A 89 -15.56 -10.64 8.11
CA ALA A 89 -14.97 -10.05 6.91
C ALA A 89 -14.15 -11.12 6.17
N GLY A 90 -14.47 -11.36 4.89
CA GLY A 90 -13.73 -12.29 4.03
C GLY A 90 -12.21 -12.06 4.05
N GLU A 91 -11.46 -13.13 3.82
CA GLU A 91 -10.00 -13.11 3.80
C GLU A 91 -9.48 -12.42 2.54
N LEU A 92 -8.44 -11.60 2.69
CA LEU A 92 -7.70 -11.03 1.55
C LEU A 92 -6.42 -11.83 1.34
N VAL A 93 -6.22 -12.28 0.11
CA VAL A 93 -5.03 -13.00 -0.33
C VAL A 93 -4.43 -12.31 -1.54
N LEU A 94 -3.14 -12.01 -1.49
CA LEU A 94 -2.40 -11.50 -2.63
C LEU A 94 -1.68 -12.65 -3.32
N LEU A 95 -1.87 -12.76 -4.63
CA LEU A 95 -1.34 -13.83 -5.46
C LEU A 95 -0.25 -13.28 -6.36
N GLY A 96 0.90 -13.94 -6.40
CA GLY A 96 2.02 -13.54 -7.24
C GLY A 96 3.05 -14.62 -7.44
N HIS A 97 4.06 -14.32 -8.25
CA HIS A 97 5.21 -15.19 -8.44
C HIS A 97 6.48 -14.36 -8.65
N CYS A 98 7.63 -14.98 -8.44
CA CYS A 98 8.91 -14.46 -8.85
C CYS A 98 9.67 -15.50 -9.70
N ALA A 99 10.69 -15.07 -10.42
CA ALA A 99 11.59 -15.99 -11.07
C ALA A 99 12.26 -16.92 -10.05
N LYS A 100 12.43 -18.19 -10.35
CA LYS A 100 13.09 -19.16 -9.47
C LYS A 100 14.52 -18.74 -9.11
N ALA A 101 15.17 -17.97 -9.98
CA ALA A 101 16.50 -17.40 -9.74
C ALA A 101 16.52 -16.27 -8.70
N ASN A 102 15.36 -15.60 -8.43
CA ASN A 102 15.26 -14.59 -7.40
C ASN A 102 15.23 -15.27 -6.03
N PRO A 103 16.19 -15.03 -5.13
CA PRO A 103 16.28 -15.74 -3.85
C PRO A 103 15.17 -15.39 -2.86
N HIS A 104 14.39 -14.33 -3.11
CA HIS A 104 13.37 -13.81 -2.18
C HIS A 104 12.37 -14.90 -1.71
N TRP A 105 12.01 -15.85 -2.57
CA TRP A 105 11.12 -16.94 -2.20
C TRP A 105 11.69 -17.84 -1.09
N ARG A 106 13.03 -18.00 -1.00
CA ARG A 106 13.69 -18.78 0.06
C ARG A 106 13.56 -18.07 1.41
N TYR A 107 13.66 -16.75 1.40
CA TYR A 107 13.47 -15.96 2.62
C TYR A 107 12.02 -16.03 3.10
N LEU A 108 11.04 -15.99 2.18
CA LEU A 108 9.63 -16.19 2.50
C LEU A 108 9.35 -17.60 3.04
N GLN A 109 10.03 -18.63 2.50
CA GLN A 109 9.91 -19.99 2.99
C GLN A 109 10.42 -20.14 4.43
N ALA A 110 11.58 -19.55 4.72
CA ALA A 110 12.19 -19.60 6.04
C ALA A 110 11.46 -18.71 7.06
N ARG A 111 10.97 -17.56 6.62
CA ARG A 111 10.32 -16.52 7.44
C ARG A 111 9.08 -15.98 6.69
N PRO A 112 7.92 -16.63 6.89
CA PRO A 112 6.73 -16.36 6.06
C PRO A 112 6.11 -14.97 6.28
N LYS A 113 6.48 -14.26 7.34
CA LYS A 113 5.98 -12.91 7.59
C LYS A 113 6.70 -11.88 6.74
N ALA A 114 5.93 -11.09 6.00
CA ALA A 114 6.45 -10.05 5.11
C ALA A 114 5.52 -8.82 5.12
N VAL A 115 5.98 -7.77 4.45
CA VAL A 115 5.19 -6.56 4.20
C VAL A 115 5.01 -6.40 2.69
N VAL A 116 3.81 -6.05 2.27
CA VAL A 116 3.54 -5.62 0.89
C VAL A 116 3.11 -4.17 0.91
N SER A 117 3.73 -3.35 0.07
CA SER A 117 3.40 -1.94 -0.09
C SER A 117 2.93 -1.65 -1.51
N PHE A 118 1.73 -1.09 -1.62
CA PHE A 118 1.15 -0.55 -2.84
C PHE A 118 1.23 0.98 -2.77
N LEU A 119 1.83 1.59 -3.78
CA LEU A 119 1.88 3.04 -3.92
C LEU A 119 0.95 3.46 -5.05
N GLY A 120 -0.06 4.24 -4.71
CA GLY A 120 -0.98 4.87 -5.65
C GLY A 120 -0.46 6.24 -6.14
N PRO A 121 -1.36 7.11 -6.62
CA PRO A 121 -1.00 8.45 -7.06
C PRO A 121 -0.28 9.23 -5.96
N HIS A 122 0.75 9.99 -6.34
CA HIS A 122 1.52 10.79 -5.40
C HIS A 122 2.09 12.02 -6.10
N ALA A 123 2.14 13.13 -5.38
CA ALA A 123 2.66 14.38 -5.93
C ALA A 123 3.19 15.31 -4.84
N TYR A 124 4.14 16.13 -5.24
CA TYR A 124 4.58 17.28 -4.47
C TYR A 124 3.44 18.27 -4.30
N MET A 125 3.30 18.82 -3.11
CA MET A 125 2.38 19.89 -2.80
C MET A 125 3.16 21.14 -2.42
N SER A 126 3.07 22.15 -3.28
CA SER A 126 3.70 23.46 -3.07
C SER A 126 3.00 24.22 -1.93
N PRO A 127 3.74 24.98 -1.11
CA PRO A 127 3.12 25.88 -0.15
C PRO A 127 2.37 27.05 -0.76
N CYS A 128 2.51 27.31 -2.08
CA CYS A 128 1.78 28.38 -2.77
C CYS A 128 0.25 28.18 -2.78
N VAL A 129 -0.25 26.99 -2.45
CA VAL A 129 -1.69 26.71 -2.33
C VAL A 129 -2.31 27.26 -1.05
N TYR A 130 -1.49 27.72 -0.09
CA TYR A 130 -1.99 28.29 1.14
C TYR A 130 -2.16 29.81 1.03
N PRO A 131 -3.16 30.37 1.73
CA PRO A 131 -3.38 31.80 1.75
C PRO A 131 -2.34 32.57 2.58
N ASP A 132 -1.62 31.90 3.46
CA ASP A 132 -0.62 32.50 4.35
C ASP A 132 0.81 32.06 3.99
N PHE A 133 1.80 32.89 4.35
CA PHE A 133 3.20 32.71 3.98
C PHE A 133 3.95 31.67 4.83
N ALA A 134 3.54 31.42 6.06
CA ALA A 134 4.27 30.59 7.01
C ALA A 134 3.93 29.08 6.81
N ARG A 135 4.23 28.55 5.64
CA ARG A 135 3.92 27.15 5.25
C ARG A 135 5.14 26.45 4.65
N VAL A 136 5.13 25.14 4.77
CA VAL A 136 6.16 24.25 4.23
C VAL A 136 5.59 23.33 3.16
N PRO A 137 6.42 22.91 2.19
CA PRO A 137 6.00 21.93 1.19
C PRO A 137 5.80 20.55 1.83
N THR A 138 5.02 19.70 1.14
CA THR A 138 4.85 18.30 1.51
C THR A 138 4.60 17.45 0.27
N TRP A 139 4.41 16.13 0.48
CA TRP A 139 3.92 15.20 -0.52
C TRP A 139 2.53 14.73 -0.14
N ASN A 140 1.62 14.72 -1.11
CA ASN A 140 0.36 14.01 -1.05
C ASN A 140 0.52 12.66 -1.72
N TYR A 141 -0.11 11.64 -1.17
CA TYR A 141 -0.03 10.28 -1.71
C TYR A 141 -1.15 9.40 -1.18
N LEU A 142 -1.45 8.36 -1.93
CA LEU A 142 -2.30 7.26 -1.53
C LEU A 142 -1.45 6.00 -1.45
N ALA A 143 -1.55 5.24 -0.36
CA ALA A 143 -0.78 4.02 -0.20
C ALA A 143 -1.52 2.99 0.63
N VAL A 144 -1.32 1.72 0.30
CA VAL A 144 -1.80 0.59 1.11
C VAL A 144 -0.61 -0.24 1.55
N GLN A 145 -0.54 -0.55 2.83
CA GLN A 145 0.45 -1.46 3.38
C GLN A 145 -0.25 -2.65 4.04
N CYS A 146 0.16 -3.85 3.63
CA CYS A 146 -0.32 -5.11 4.17
C CYS A 146 0.81 -5.80 4.93
N THR A 147 0.54 -6.27 6.15
CA THR A 147 1.33 -7.34 6.74
C THR A 147 0.75 -8.65 6.22
N VAL A 148 1.61 -9.53 5.76
CA VAL A 148 1.19 -10.78 5.14
C VAL A 148 1.92 -11.98 5.72
N GLU A 149 1.32 -13.16 5.53
CA GLU A 149 1.93 -14.44 5.80
C GLU A 149 1.96 -15.25 4.49
N ALA A 150 3.16 -15.65 4.06
CA ALA A 150 3.41 -16.27 2.77
C ALA A 150 3.24 -17.79 2.83
N ARG A 151 2.59 -18.37 1.82
CA ARG A 151 2.58 -19.80 1.48
C ARG A 151 3.13 -19.95 0.06
N LEU A 152 4.14 -20.78 -0.13
CA LEU A 152 4.66 -21.07 -1.46
C LEU A 152 3.71 -21.96 -2.25
N ILE A 153 3.67 -21.72 -3.56
CA ILE A 153 2.96 -22.53 -4.55
C ILE A 153 4.02 -23.27 -5.36
N GLU A 154 4.13 -24.57 -5.15
CA GLU A 154 5.22 -25.37 -5.70
C GLU A 154 4.80 -26.30 -6.81
N THR A 155 3.56 -26.80 -6.77
CA THR A 155 3.08 -27.77 -7.76
C THR A 155 2.81 -27.11 -9.11
N PRO A 156 3.10 -27.77 -10.23
CA PRO A 156 2.79 -27.25 -11.57
C PRO A 156 1.32 -26.87 -11.74
N THR A 157 0.41 -27.66 -11.21
CA THR A 157 -1.04 -27.44 -11.31
C THR A 157 -1.45 -26.13 -10.61
N GLU A 158 -0.99 -25.91 -9.36
CA GLU A 158 -1.30 -24.66 -8.64
C GLU A 158 -0.67 -23.44 -9.31
N LYS A 159 0.58 -23.57 -9.85
CA LYS A 159 1.22 -22.52 -10.60
C LYS A 159 0.47 -22.15 -11.88
N ASP A 160 -0.06 -23.13 -12.60
CA ASP A 160 -0.89 -22.90 -13.79
C ASP A 160 -2.18 -22.15 -13.43
N VAL A 161 -2.85 -22.54 -12.34
CA VAL A 161 -4.02 -21.83 -11.83
C VAL A 161 -3.67 -20.38 -11.46
N LEU A 162 -2.54 -20.16 -10.78
CA LEU A 162 -2.05 -18.81 -10.45
C LEU A 162 -1.82 -17.97 -11.70
N LEU A 163 -1.09 -18.51 -12.70
CA LEU A 163 -0.82 -17.77 -13.94
C LEU A 163 -2.10 -17.44 -14.71
N LYS A 164 -3.05 -18.35 -14.77
CA LYS A 164 -4.36 -18.11 -15.41
C LYS A 164 -5.11 -16.95 -14.74
N ARG A 165 -5.02 -16.81 -13.41
CA ARG A 165 -5.61 -15.67 -12.69
C ARG A 165 -4.91 -14.35 -13.03
N LEU A 166 -3.57 -14.34 -13.08
CA LEU A 166 -2.80 -13.17 -13.45
C LEU A 166 -3.08 -12.75 -14.91
N ILE A 167 -3.14 -13.72 -15.83
CA ILE A 167 -3.52 -13.48 -17.23
C ILE A 167 -4.92 -12.86 -17.31
N ALA A 168 -5.90 -13.43 -16.60
CA ALA A 168 -7.26 -12.93 -16.62
C ALA A 168 -7.38 -11.48 -16.10
N GLN A 169 -6.49 -11.08 -15.20
CA GLN A 169 -6.46 -9.72 -14.64
C GLN A 169 -5.79 -8.71 -15.57
N HIS A 170 -4.69 -9.11 -16.23
CA HIS A 170 -3.84 -8.18 -16.99
C HIS A 170 -4.08 -8.22 -18.50
N GLU A 171 -4.31 -9.41 -19.03
CA GLU A 171 -4.47 -9.62 -20.48
C GLU A 171 -5.40 -10.82 -20.76
N PRO A 172 -6.72 -10.67 -20.56
CA PRO A 172 -7.67 -11.77 -20.79
C PRO A 172 -7.57 -12.40 -22.17
N ALA A 173 -7.22 -11.60 -23.19
CA ALA A 173 -7.07 -12.08 -24.58
C ALA A 173 -5.92 -13.11 -24.72
N TYR A 174 -4.90 -13.06 -23.88
CA TYR A 174 -3.78 -14.00 -23.90
C TYR A 174 -4.17 -15.42 -23.41
N ALA A 175 -5.29 -15.58 -22.75
CA ALA A 175 -5.70 -16.85 -22.17
C ALA A 175 -5.84 -18.00 -23.20
N GLN A 176 -6.25 -17.69 -24.44
CA GLN A 176 -6.28 -18.69 -25.52
C GLN A 176 -4.88 -19.07 -25.94
N GLN A 177 -4.02 -18.11 -26.19
CA GLN A 177 -2.63 -18.37 -26.57
C GLN A 177 -1.91 -19.23 -25.52
N TRP A 178 -2.11 -18.95 -24.21
CA TRP A 178 -1.53 -19.78 -23.15
C TRP A 178 -1.98 -21.24 -23.25
N ARG A 179 -3.26 -21.50 -23.54
CA ARG A 179 -3.78 -22.88 -23.72
C ARG A 179 -3.19 -23.58 -24.93
N ASP A 180 -2.92 -22.82 -26.00
CA ASP A 180 -2.43 -23.37 -27.28
C ASP A 180 -0.91 -23.62 -27.26
N LEU A 181 -0.19 -23.07 -26.25
CA LEU A 181 1.20 -23.43 -26.01
C LEU A 181 1.29 -24.90 -25.56
N GLY A 182 2.07 -25.71 -26.25
CA GLY A 182 2.20 -27.13 -25.91
C GLY A 182 2.71 -27.38 -24.49
N ASP A 183 2.37 -28.53 -23.93
CA ASP A 183 2.65 -28.91 -22.52
C ASP A 183 4.14 -28.79 -22.16
N VAL A 184 5.04 -29.12 -23.09
CA VAL A 184 6.49 -29.02 -22.89
C VAL A 184 6.91 -27.56 -22.61
N TYR A 185 6.38 -26.63 -23.39
CA TYR A 185 6.67 -25.21 -23.19
C TYR A 185 6.08 -24.68 -21.88
N GLN A 186 4.81 -24.99 -21.62
CA GLN A 186 4.15 -24.57 -20.38
C GLN A 186 4.90 -25.11 -19.15
N SER A 187 5.24 -26.40 -19.14
CA SER A 187 6.00 -27.03 -18.05
C SER A 187 7.33 -26.35 -17.81
N LYS A 188 8.06 -25.98 -18.87
CA LYS A 188 9.32 -25.26 -18.77
C LYS A 188 9.12 -23.86 -18.14
N MET A 189 8.09 -23.12 -18.55
CA MET A 189 7.79 -21.80 -17.98
C MET A 189 7.38 -21.90 -16.50
N LEU A 190 6.53 -22.85 -16.14
CA LEU A 190 6.11 -23.11 -14.76
C LEU A 190 7.29 -23.55 -13.85
N ALA A 191 8.25 -24.31 -14.39
CA ALA A 191 9.47 -24.67 -13.67
C ALA A 191 10.40 -23.50 -13.38
N GLY A 192 10.34 -22.44 -14.20
CA GLY A 192 11.16 -21.22 -14.06
C GLY A 192 10.66 -20.22 -13.01
N ILE A 193 9.50 -20.46 -12.39
CA ILE A 193 8.91 -19.56 -11.40
C ILE A 193 8.65 -20.26 -10.06
N VAL A 194 8.54 -19.46 -9.00
CA VAL A 194 7.97 -19.84 -7.70
C VAL A 194 6.77 -18.94 -7.44
N GLY A 195 5.60 -19.55 -7.31
CA GLY A 195 4.37 -18.86 -6.93
C GLY A 195 4.23 -18.74 -5.43
N PHE A 196 3.39 -17.80 -4.98
CA PHE A 196 3.04 -17.64 -3.58
C PHE A 196 1.66 -17.03 -3.40
N GLU A 197 1.04 -17.42 -2.32
CA GLU A 197 -0.10 -16.74 -1.71
C GLU A 197 0.41 -15.96 -0.51
N LEU A 198 -0.03 -14.73 -0.40
CA LEU A 198 0.29 -13.84 0.72
C LEU A 198 -1.01 -13.50 1.43
N ARG A 199 -1.32 -14.22 2.50
CA ARG A 199 -2.51 -13.98 3.32
C ARG A 199 -2.35 -12.68 4.10
N VAL A 200 -3.25 -11.72 3.91
CA VAL A 200 -3.22 -10.44 4.59
C VAL A 200 -3.66 -10.61 6.05
N THR A 201 -2.77 -10.33 6.98
CA THR A 201 -3.02 -10.41 8.42
C THR A 201 -3.29 -9.05 9.05
N ALA A 202 -2.83 -7.97 8.42
CA ALA A 202 -3.15 -6.60 8.80
C ALA A 202 -3.08 -5.67 7.58
N LEU A 203 -3.93 -4.64 7.58
CA LEU A 203 -4.10 -3.70 6.47
C LEU A 203 -4.10 -2.26 7.01
N GLN A 204 -3.33 -1.39 6.39
CA GLN A 204 -3.39 0.06 6.58
C GLN A 204 -3.55 0.76 5.24
N CYS A 205 -4.41 1.79 5.21
CA CYS A 205 -4.65 2.60 4.02
C CYS A 205 -4.42 4.07 4.36
N ALA A 206 -3.41 4.66 3.73
CA ALA A 206 -3.08 6.07 3.85
C ALA A 206 -3.69 6.87 2.69
N LEU A 207 -4.50 7.85 3.03
CA LEU A 207 -5.02 8.85 2.09
C LEU A 207 -4.49 10.22 2.55
N LYS A 208 -3.22 10.51 2.26
CA LYS A 208 -2.62 11.80 2.66
C LYS A 208 -2.87 12.84 1.58
N LEU A 209 -3.90 13.65 1.77
CA LEU A 209 -4.38 14.67 0.83
C LEU A 209 -4.52 16.05 1.50
N ASN A 210 -3.84 16.29 2.63
CA ASN A 210 -3.91 17.56 3.35
C ASN A 210 -5.32 17.88 3.93
N GLN A 211 -6.06 16.84 4.35
CA GLN A 211 -7.45 16.93 4.83
C GLN A 211 -7.65 17.92 5.98
N HIS A 212 -6.63 18.09 6.81
CA HIS A 212 -6.64 18.98 7.98
C HIS A 212 -6.43 20.47 7.64
N ARG A 213 -6.40 20.82 6.33
CA ARG A 213 -6.14 22.18 5.84
C ARG A 213 -7.15 22.56 4.75
N PRO A 214 -8.43 22.70 5.12
CA PRO A 214 -9.50 22.95 4.15
C PRO A 214 -9.30 24.26 3.37
N GLU A 215 -8.64 25.24 3.97
CA GLU A 215 -8.32 26.53 3.34
C GLU A 215 -7.44 26.39 2.09
N ALA A 216 -6.66 25.32 1.98
CA ALA A 216 -5.81 25.07 0.82
C ALA A 216 -6.50 24.25 -0.28
N HIS A 217 -7.63 23.60 0.01
CA HIS A 217 -8.22 22.62 -0.90
C HIS A 217 -8.59 23.20 -2.28
N PRO A 218 -9.20 24.40 -2.41
CA PRO A 218 -9.54 24.95 -3.71
C PRO A 218 -8.32 25.19 -4.60
N ALA A 219 -7.28 25.84 -4.06
CA ALA A 219 -6.06 26.14 -4.79
C ALA A 219 -5.25 24.86 -5.11
N MET A 220 -5.17 23.91 -4.16
CA MET A 220 -4.54 22.61 -4.37
C MET A 220 -5.26 21.82 -5.45
N ARG A 221 -6.60 21.82 -5.46
CA ARG A 221 -7.41 21.17 -6.48
C ARG A 221 -7.14 21.74 -7.86
N ALA A 222 -7.17 23.07 -8.01
CA ALA A 222 -6.89 23.74 -9.27
C ALA A 222 -5.49 23.43 -9.80
N LEU A 223 -4.49 23.44 -8.92
CA LEU A 223 -3.11 23.08 -9.27
C LEU A 223 -3.02 21.63 -9.77
N TYR A 224 -3.69 20.69 -9.09
CA TYR A 224 -3.65 19.28 -9.44
C TYR A 224 -4.43 18.94 -10.70
N ASP A 225 -5.57 19.58 -10.96
CA ASP A 225 -6.35 19.38 -12.18
C ASP A 225 -5.54 19.76 -13.44
N ALA A 226 -4.69 20.79 -13.36
CA ALA A 226 -3.82 21.25 -14.44
C ALA A 226 -2.48 20.49 -14.54
N GLY A 227 -2.22 19.57 -13.64
CA GLY A 227 -0.90 18.97 -13.45
C GLY A 227 -0.65 17.64 -14.17
N THR A 228 0.27 16.85 -13.62
CA THR A 228 0.65 15.52 -14.11
C THR A 228 -0.50 14.50 -13.98
N PRO A 229 -0.41 13.31 -14.60
CA PRO A 229 -1.41 12.25 -14.40
C PRO A 229 -1.65 11.92 -12.94
N ASP A 230 -0.60 11.82 -12.13
CA ASP A 230 -0.71 11.55 -10.68
C ASP A 230 -1.42 12.69 -9.94
N GLN A 231 -1.09 13.95 -10.28
CA GLN A 231 -1.78 15.10 -9.71
C GLN A 231 -3.28 15.09 -10.05
N ARG A 232 -3.64 14.84 -11.30
CA ARG A 232 -5.05 14.72 -11.70
C ARG A 232 -5.76 13.57 -10.97
N ALA A 233 -5.10 12.43 -10.80
CA ALA A 233 -5.65 11.32 -10.03
C ALA A 233 -5.88 11.73 -8.55
N LEU A 234 -4.96 12.46 -7.93
CA LEU A 234 -5.16 13.00 -6.58
C LEU A 234 -6.33 13.99 -6.53
N ALA A 235 -6.52 14.85 -7.55
CA ALA A 235 -7.65 15.76 -7.63
C ALA A 235 -9.00 15.00 -7.69
N MET A 236 -9.06 13.89 -8.43
CA MET A 236 -10.25 13.02 -8.46
C MET A 236 -10.53 12.44 -7.07
N TRP A 237 -9.51 12.00 -6.35
CA TRP A 237 -9.64 11.50 -4.98
C TRP A 237 -10.10 12.58 -4.00
N MET A 238 -9.62 13.82 -4.14
CA MET A 238 -10.11 14.96 -3.35
C MET A 238 -11.62 15.16 -3.55
N THR A 239 -12.10 15.09 -4.81
CA THR A 239 -13.54 15.17 -5.09
C THR A 239 -14.32 14.06 -4.43
N ARG A 240 -13.87 12.81 -4.59
CA ARG A 240 -14.50 11.63 -4.03
C ARG A 240 -14.63 11.69 -2.52
N LEU A 241 -13.63 12.28 -1.84
CA LEU A 241 -13.62 12.46 -0.40
C LEU A 241 -14.35 13.73 0.07
N GLY A 242 -15.03 14.43 -0.83
CA GLY A 242 -15.76 15.66 -0.50
C GLY A 242 -14.87 16.84 -0.12
N MET A 243 -13.58 16.82 -0.48
CA MET A 243 -12.60 17.85 -0.09
C MET A 243 -12.64 19.11 -0.96
N ALA A 244 -13.39 19.11 -2.03
CA ALA A 244 -13.34 20.17 -3.05
C ALA A 244 -14.73 20.67 -3.45
N THR A 245 -15.62 20.82 -2.50
CA THR A 245 -16.78 21.70 -2.75
C THR A 245 -16.28 23.14 -2.72
N ALA A 246 -16.32 23.81 -3.89
CA ALA A 246 -16.13 25.25 -3.92
C ALA A 246 -17.08 25.86 -2.88
N ALA A 247 -16.54 26.72 -1.99
CA ALA A 247 -17.41 27.61 -1.24
C ALA A 247 -18.28 28.35 -2.26
N PRO A 248 -19.59 28.48 -2.05
CA PRO A 248 -20.41 29.33 -2.91
C PRO A 248 -19.72 30.69 -2.96
N LEU A 249 -19.46 31.19 -4.17
CA LEU A 249 -19.04 32.57 -4.34
C LEU A 249 -20.04 33.42 -3.56
N ALA A 250 -19.57 34.13 -2.55
CA ALA A 250 -20.38 35.13 -1.90
C ALA A 250 -20.88 36.05 -3.01
N GLN A 251 -22.19 36.09 -3.21
CA GLN A 251 -22.80 37.11 -4.06
C GLN A 251 -22.49 38.42 -3.31
N GLU A 252 -21.63 39.23 -3.91
CA GLU A 252 -21.49 40.65 -3.52
C GLU A 252 -22.79 41.33 -3.94
N ASP A 253 -23.56 41.74 -2.92
CA ASP A 253 -24.71 42.63 -3.06
C ASP A 253 -24.25 44.07 -3.33
#